data_7ff58353bcb160da791508cf5b37a9c8
#
_entry.id   7ff58353bcb160da791508cf5b37a9c8
#
_cell.length_a   1.000
_cell.length_b   1.000
_cell.length_c   1.000
_cell.angle_alpha   90.00
_cell.angle_beta   90.00
_cell.angle_gamma   90.00
#
_symmetry.space_group_name_H-M   'P 1'
#
loop_
_entity.id
_entity.type
_entity.pdbx_description
1 polymer ?
#
loop_
_entity_poly.entity_id
_entity_poly.type
_entity_poly.pdbx_seq_one_letter_code
_entity_poly.pdbx_strand_id
1 'polypeptide(L)'
;MTNAPTPDEALFEVLTPLGFHVRVTRAYWELIVTVKHPVMAGRDNDVKDALQRPSEIRQSRSDFDVYLFYKPERIGRWVCAVAKQLNGNGFLITAYPTDAIKEGELIWPK
;
A
#
# COMPACT_ATOMS: atom_id res chain seq x y z
N MET A 1 15.93 29.86 6.56
CA MET A 1 15.78 28.49 7.11
C MET A 1 15.23 27.56 6.03
N THR A 2 15.90 26.46 5.83
CA THR A 2 15.46 25.49 4.84
C THR A 2 14.45 24.52 5.45
N ASN A 3 13.39 24.23 4.69
CA ASN A 3 12.38 23.24 5.08
C ASN A 3 12.69 21.91 4.39
N ALA A 4 13.85 21.35 4.71
CA ALA A 4 14.19 20.05 4.16
C ALA A 4 13.23 19.00 4.74
N PRO A 5 12.72 18.06 3.90
CA PRO A 5 11.86 17.00 4.41
C PRO A 5 12.59 16.16 5.45
N THR A 6 11.91 15.83 6.54
CA THR A 6 12.46 14.95 7.55
C THR A 6 12.13 13.49 7.20
N PRO A 7 12.90 12.52 7.69
CA PRO A 7 12.58 11.09 7.46
C PRO A 7 11.20 10.69 7.96
N ASP A 8 10.70 11.34 9.02
CA ASP A 8 9.39 11.04 9.59
C ASP A 8 8.24 11.71 8.87
N GLU A 9 8.55 12.62 7.95
CA GLU A 9 7.52 13.30 7.20
C GLU A 9 6.76 12.32 6.31
N ALA A 10 5.43 12.43 6.31
CA ALA A 10 4.61 11.59 5.45
C ALA A 10 4.89 11.92 3.99
N LEU A 11 5.18 10.88 3.21
CA LEU A 11 5.20 11.00 1.76
C LEU A 11 3.76 11.15 1.27
N PHE A 12 2.86 10.32 1.81
CA PHE A 12 1.43 10.47 1.58
C PHE A 12 0.63 9.83 2.71
N GLU A 13 -0.63 10.23 2.78
CA GLU A 13 -1.63 9.61 3.65
C GLU A 13 -2.94 9.65 2.89
N VAL A 14 -3.59 8.51 2.71
CA VAL A 14 -4.80 8.40 1.89
C VAL A 14 -5.86 7.58 2.59
N LEU A 15 -7.13 7.89 2.28
CA LEU A 15 -8.27 7.16 2.82
C LEU A 15 -8.59 5.97 1.94
N THR A 16 -8.75 4.81 2.55
CA THR A 16 -9.11 3.57 1.85
C THR A 16 -10.63 3.36 1.84
N PRO A 17 -11.14 2.48 0.95
CA PRO A 17 -12.57 2.12 0.96
C PRO A 17 -13.03 1.46 2.26
N LEU A 18 -12.11 0.95 3.07
CA LEU A 18 -12.46 0.36 4.37
C LEU A 18 -12.65 1.42 5.47
N GLY A 19 -12.40 2.70 5.16
CA GLY A 19 -12.68 3.79 6.08
C GLY A 19 -11.50 4.19 6.96
N PHE A 20 -10.34 3.56 6.81
CA PHE A 20 -9.15 4.00 7.55
C PHE A 20 -8.12 4.61 6.61
N HIS A 21 -7.28 5.49 7.15
CA HIS A 21 -6.20 6.11 6.41
C HIS A 21 -4.95 5.23 6.43
N VAL A 22 -4.20 5.24 5.33
CA VAL A 22 -2.91 4.58 5.25
C VAL A 22 -1.84 5.63 5.01
N ARG A 23 -0.81 5.60 5.84
CA ARG A 23 0.29 6.55 5.82
C ARG A 23 1.59 5.83 5.49
N VAL A 24 2.47 6.50 4.77
CA VAL A 24 3.87 6.07 4.60
C VAL A 24 4.78 7.27 4.74
N THR A 25 5.87 7.09 5.49
CA THR A 25 6.89 8.14 5.62
C THR A 25 7.85 8.10 4.42
N ARG A 26 8.57 9.20 4.20
CA ARG A 26 9.59 9.25 3.15
C ARG A 26 10.69 8.21 3.41
N ALA A 27 11.11 8.07 4.65
CA ALA A 27 12.14 7.10 5.01
C ALA A 27 11.70 5.67 4.75
N TYR A 28 10.47 5.33 5.09
CA TYR A 28 9.98 3.97 4.89
C TYR A 28 9.76 3.66 3.41
N TRP A 29 9.27 4.63 2.64
CA TRP A 29 9.14 4.47 1.19
C TRP A 29 10.52 4.20 0.56
N GLU A 30 11.54 4.93 1.00
CA GLU A 30 12.93 4.70 0.55
C GLU A 30 13.37 3.27 0.83
N LEU A 31 13.04 2.75 2.02
CA LEU A 31 13.34 1.37 2.37
C LEU A 31 12.64 0.39 1.42
N ILE A 32 11.36 0.63 1.10
CA ILE A 32 10.64 -0.22 0.17
C ILE A 32 11.32 -0.28 -1.19
N VAL A 33 11.69 0.88 -1.74
CA VAL A 33 12.20 0.96 -3.12
C VAL A 33 13.69 0.69 -3.23
N THR A 34 14.43 0.64 -2.12
CA THR A 34 15.86 0.31 -2.18
C THR A 34 16.13 -1.13 -1.76
N VAL A 35 15.33 -1.69 -0.86
CA VAL A 35 15.58 -3.00 -0.27
C VAL A 35 14.54 -4.03 -0.67
N LYS A 36 13.25 -3.70 -0.52
CA LYS A 36 12.18 -4.69 -0.69
C LYS A 36 11.81 -4.91 -2.16
N HIS A 37 11.47 -3.84 -2.86
CA HIS A 37 10.95 -3.91 -4.23
C HIS A 37 11.45 -2.72 -5.05
N PRO A 38 12.70 -2.77 -5.55
CA PRO A 38 13.26 -1.64 -6.32
C PRO A 38 12.46 -1.27 -7.55
N VAL A 39 11.72 -2.22 -8.12
CA VAL A 39 10.87 -1.96 -9.29
C VAL A 39 9.78 -0.91 -9.00
N MET A 40 9.49 -0.65 -7.73
CA MET A 40 8.48 0.32 -7.31
C MET A 40 9.03 1.75 -7.23
N ALA A 41 10.32 1.98 -7.45
CA ALA A 41 10.90 3.32 -7.41
C ALA A 41 10.16 4.23 -8.41
N GLY A 42 9.74 5.41 -7.93
CA GLY A 42 8.98 6.36 -8.74
C GLY A 42 7.51 6.03 -8.90
N ARG A 43 7.02 4.95 -8.30
CA ARG A 43 5.64 4.50 -8.48
C ARG A 43 4.74 4.75 -7.26
N ASP A 44 5.06 5.75 -6.46
CA ASP A 44 4.25 6.09 -5.29
C ASP A 44 2.81 6.47 -5.64
N ASN A 45 2.59 7.10 -6.80
CA ASN A 45 1.23 7.43 -7.25
C ASN A 45 0.41 6.19 -7.56
N ASP A 46 1.04 5.14 -8.10
CA ASP A 46 0.35 3.87 -8.36
C ASP A 46 -0.07 3.20 -7.04
N VAL A 47 0.76 3.33 -6.02
CA VAL A 47 0.45 2.78 -4.69
C VAL A 47 -0.69 3.55 -4.04
N LYS A 48 -0.68 4.89 -4.15
CA LYS A 48 -1.79 5.71 -3.66
C LYS A 48 -3.09 5.31 -4.33
N ASP A 49 -3.06 5.12 -5.64
CA ASP A 49 -4.25 4.74 -6.40
C ASP A 49 -4.76 3.35 -5.97
N ALA A 50 -3.87 2.41 -5.75
CA ALA A 50 -4.25 1.08 -5.26
C ALA A 50 -4.93 1.15 -3.89
N LEU A 51 -4.45 2.02 -3.00
CA LEU A 51 -5.04 2.20 -1.67
C LEU A 51 -6.39 2.91 -1.71
N GLN A 52 -6.54 3.89 -2.59
CA GLN A 52 -7.76 4.71 -2.68
C GLN A 52 -8.84 4.07 -3.52
N ARG A 53 -8.46 3.42 -4.63
CA ARG A 53 -9.39 2.89 -5.63
C ARG A 53 -8.99 1.48 -6.08
N PRO A 54 -8.87 0.54 -5.15
CA PRO A 54 -8.54 -0.83 -5.52
C PRO A 54 -9.70 -1.50 -6.27
N SER A 55 -9.39 -2.53 -7.04
CA SER A 55 -10.43 -3.40 -7.60
C SER A 55 -10.92 -4.40 -6.55
N GLU A 56 -10.02 -4.80 -5.64
CA GLU A 56 -10.40 -5.65 -4.52
C GLU A 56 -9.43 -5.49 -3.37
N ILE A 57 -9.91 -5.79 -2.17
CA ILE A 57 -9.12 -5.79 -0.95
C ILE A 57 -9.23 -7.16 -0.33
N ARG A 58 -8.10 -7.73 0.06
CA ARG A 58 -8.03 -9.00 0.74
C ARG A 58 -7.42 -8.83 2.12
N GLN A 59 -7.90 -9.63 3.07
CA GLN A 59 -7.36 -9.64 4.43
C GLN A 59 -6.41 -10.82 4.55
N SER A 60 -5.22 -10.59 5.11
CA SER A 60 -4.24 -11.64 5.32
C SER A 60 -4.80 -12.70 6.27
N ARG A 61 -4.54 -13.97 5.95
CA ARG A 61 -4.97 -15.09 6.81
C ARG A 61 -4.04 -15.31 7.99
N SER A 62 -2.80 -14.85 7.88
CA SER A 62 -1.82 -15.00 8.96
C SER A 62 -1.79 -13.82 9.92
N ASP A 63 -2.27 -12.65 9.50
CA ASP A 63 -2.35 -11.45 10.34
C ASP A 63 -3.59 -10.66 9.93
N PHE A 64 -4.63 -10.71 10.74
CA PHE A 64 -5.92 -10.07 10.41
C PHE A 64 -5.87 -8.55 10.38
N ASP A 65 -4.80 -7.94 10.87
CA ASP A 65 -4.61 -6.50 10.78
C ASP A 65 -3.95 -6.06 9.48
N VAL A 66 -3.55 -7.02 8.63
CA VAL A 66 -2.87 -6.76 7.37
C VAL A 66 -3.84 -6.93 6.21
N TYR A 67 -3.86 -5.94 5.32
CA TYR A 67 -4.74 -5.87 4.17
C TYR A 67 -3.93 -5.70 2.89
N LEU A 68 -4.40 -6.35 1.83
CA LEU A 68 -3.77 -6.31 0.50
C LEU A 68 -4.74 -5.62 -0.46
N PHE A 69 -4.30 -4.51 -1.02
CA PHE A 69 -5.09 -3.68 -1.93
C PHE A 69 -4.60 -3.90 -3.34
N TYR A 70 -5.44 -4.49 -4.19
CA TYR A 70 -5.08 -4.83 -5.56
C TYR A 70 -5.72 -3.87 -6.55
N LYS A 71 -4.92 -3.31 -7.43
CA LYS A 71 -5.36 -2.43 -8.50
C LYS A 71 -4.83 -2.95 -9.83
N PRO A 72 -5.69 -3.17 -10.85
CA PRO A 72 -5.20 -3.58 -12.17
C PRO A 72 -4.25 -2.53 -12.75
N GLU A 73 -3.12 -2.98 -13.26
CA GLU A 73 -2.17 -2.16 -13.98
C GLU A 73 -2.38 -2.32 -15.48
N ARG A 74 -2.59 -3.55 -15.90
CA ARG A 74 -2.94 -3.97 -17.26
C ARG A 74 -3.50 -5.38 -17.18
N ILE A 75 -3.94 -5.92 -18.30
CA ILE A 75 -4.48 -7.30 -18.34
C ILE A 75 -3.45 -8.27 -17.76
N GLY A 76 -3.86 -9.04 -16.76
CA GLY A 76 -3.01 -10.03 -16.10
C GLY A 76 -1.94 -9.45 -15.18
N ARG A 77 -2.04 -8.16 -14.82
CA ARG A 77 -1.04 -7.53 -13.97
C ARG A 77 -1.68 -6.54 -13.01
N TRP A 78 -1.27 -6.57 -11.76
CA TRP A 78 -1.78 -5.70 -10.70
C TRP A 78 -0.65 -5.05 -9.94
N VAL A 79 -0.96 -3.90 -9.32
CA VAL A 79 -0.16 -3.35 -8.24
C VAL A 79 -0.83 -3.76 -6.94
N CYS A 80 -0.07 -4.32 -6.02
CA CYS A 80 -0.55 -4.69 -4.69
C CYS A 80 0.10 -3.77 -3.66
N ALA A 81 -0.71 -3.07 -2.88
CA ALA A 81 -0.26 -2.31 -1.73
C ALA A 81 -0.64 -3.08 -0.47
N VAL A 82 0.32 -3.30 0.42
CA VAL A 82 0.11 -4.04 1.66
C VAL A 82 0.18 -3.07 2.82
N ALA A 83 -0.90 -3.00 3.60
CA ALA A 83 -0.98 -2.08 4.73
C ALA A 83 -1.45 -2.80 5.99
N LYS A 84 -0.98 -2.32 7.13
CA LYS A 84 -1.40 -2.83 8.43
C LYS A 84 -2.16 -1.74 9.18
N GLN A 85 -3.26 -2.11 9.83
CA GLN A 85 -4.04 -1.21 10.66
C GLN A 85 -3.87 -1.60 12.12
N LEU A 86 -3.46 -0.62 12.95
CA LEU A 86 -3.36 -0.79 14.39
C LEU A 86 -4.05 0.40 15.06
N ASN A 87 -5.00 0.12 15.95
CA ASN A 87 -5.70 1.16 16.73
C ASN A 87 -6.34 2.23 15.84
N GLY A 88 -6.88 1.82 14.69
CA GLY A 88 -7.53 2.74 13.76
C GLY A 88 -6.60 3.47 12.81
N ASN A 89 -5.29 3.32 12.96
CA ASN A 89 -4.30 3.95 12.09
C ASN A 89 -3.67 2.92 11.16
N GLY A 90 -3.62 3.24 9.87
CA GLY A 90 -3.00 2.36 8.88
C GLY A 90 -1.64 2.86 8.45
N PHE A 91 -0.75 1.94 8.13
CA PHE A 91 0.55 2.28 7.57
C PHE A 91 0.94 1.26 6.50
N LEU A 92 1.65 1.76 5.50
CA LEU A 92 2.11 0.94 4.39
C LEU A 92 3.26 0.04 4.84
N ILE A 93 3.15 -1.26 4.56
CA ILE A 93 4.22 -2.22 4.85
C ILE A 93 5.11 -2.40 3.63
N THR A 94 4.50 -2.58 2.46
CA THR A 94 5.22 -2.74 1.20
C THR A 94 4.26 -2.57 0.03
N ALA A 95 4.81 -2.58 -1.18
CA ALA A 95 4.03 -2.58 -2.41
C ALA A 95 4.84 -3.27 -3.50
N TYR A 96 4.16 -3.96 -4.40
CA TYR A 96 4.83 -4.69 -5.47
C TYR A 96 3.88 -4.93 -6.64
N PRO A 97 4.44 -5.08 -7.87
CA PRO A 97 3.64 -5.54 -8.99
C PRO A 97 3.51 -7.06 -8.92
N THR A 98 2.38 -7.58 -9.37
CA THR A 98 2.12 -9.02 -9.35
C THR A 98 1.27 -9.42 -10.54
N ASP A 99 1.43 -10.65 -11.00
CA ASP A 99 0.65 -11.22 -12.09
C ASP A 99 -0.47 -12.15 -11.58
N ALA A 100 -0.65 -12.22 -10.28
CA ALA A 100 -1.68 -13.07 -9.69
C ALA A 100 -2.18 -12.52 -8.36
N ILE A 101 -3.48 -12.71 -8.11
CA ILE A 101 -4.10 -12.41 -6.82
C ILE A 101 -4.28 -13.75 -6.11
N LYS A 102 -3.38 -14.08 -5.19
CA LYS A 102 -3.36 -15.39 -4.54
C LYS A 102 -3.52 -15.36 -3.04
N GLU A 103 -3.16 -14.23 -2.41
CA GLU A 103 -3.09 -14.18 -0.97
C GLU A 103 -4.33 -13.57 -0.34
N GLY A 104 -4.67 -14.09 0.85
CA GLY A 104 -5.69 -13.50 1.67
C GLY A 104 -7.11 -13.88 1.27
N GLU A 105 -8.05 -13.41 2.06
CA GLU A 105 -9.47 -13.62 1.86
C GLU A 105 -10.10 -12.34 1.33
N LEU A 106 -10.92 -12.46 0.30
CA LEU A 106 -11.62 -11.31 -0.29
C LEU A 106 -12.59 -10.73 0.73
N ILE A 107 -12.43 -9.44 1.05
CA ILE A 107 -13.31 -8.73 1.98
C ILE A 107 -13.98 -7.52 1.37
N TRP A 108 -13.48 -7.03 0.23
CA TRP A 108 -14.06 -5.88 -0.45
C TRP A 108 -13.80 -5.98 -1.95
N PRO A 109 -14.77 -5.66 -2.83
CA PRO A 109 -16.17 -5.33 -2.49
C PRO A 109 -16.94 -6.56 -2.02
N LYS A 110 -18.01 -6.29 -1.32
CA LYS A 110 -18.92 -7.33 -0.86
C LYS A 110 -20.15 -7.40 -1.73
#